data_8a8a8ee152106aabd35b27aabebfbd4b
#
_entry.id   8a8a8ee152106aabd35b27aabebfbd4b
#
_cell.length_a   1.000
_cell.length_b   1.000
_cell.length_c   1.000
_cell.angle_alpha   90.00
_cell.angle_beta   90.00
_cell.angle_gamma   90.00
#
_symmetry.space_group_name_H-M   'P 1'
#
loop_
_entity.id
_entity.type
_entity.pdbx_description
1 polymer ?
#
loop_
_entity_poly.entity_id
_entity_poly.type
_entity_poly.pdbx_seq_one_letter_code
_entity_poly.pdbx_strand_id
1 'polypeptide(L)'
;MDYNKVRKEEKKDKRNILLIFLMTIVIIIFAALTFLLILTIKNKNTGGKEAAATPVPTQTAVTASPVTETTPQPEQTPTPTPAPVLRRGTSEEIPEEVRQRMNGKSMRQNNDISYKDLRYLKIPHYNFNGTVETGEMVVNKAVAEDVLDIFAELYDIKYPIERMELVDNYGADDYTSIDYNNTSAFNYRPSTDGSGRLSQHALGRAIDINPQINPYVNSNQVGSHSNAKEYWSRDWKNWSDETAQKAYIGPDAEIYKIFINHGWEWGGSWSSYRDYQHFQKK
;
A
#
# COMPACT_ATOMS: atom_id res chain seq x y z
N MET A 1 5.74 41.66 31.89
CA MET A 1 6.29 40.57 31.03
C MET A 1 7.81 40.75 30.99
N ASP A 2 8.59 39.84 31.54
CA ASP A 2 10.03 39.99 31.71
C ASP A 2 10.75 39.81 30.38
N TYR A 3 11.21 40.92 29.77
CA TYR A 3 11.88 40.99 28.49
C TYR A 3 13.15 40.11 28.43
N ASN A 4 13.85 39.95 29.57
CA ASN A 4 15.04 39.12 29.65
C ASN A 4 14.75 37.62 29.58
N LYS A 5 13.58 37.20 30.05
CA LYS A 5 13.12 35.79 29.97
C LYS A 5 12.76 35.41 28.55
N VAL A 6 12.03 36.26 27.82
CA VAL A 6 11.68 36.06 26.40
C VAL A 6 12.91 35.96 25.52
N ARG A 7 13.91 36.84 25.73
CA ARG A 7 15.18 36.83 24.95
C ARG A 7 16.06 35.60 25.23
N LYS A 8 15.98 35.03 26.44
CA LYS A 8 16.67 33.77 26.77
C LYS A 8 16.00 32.55 26.07
N GLU A 9 14.71 32.52 26.03
CA GLU A 9 13.94 31.47 25.33
C GLU A 9 14.21 31.52 23.84
N GLU A 10 14.13 32.67 23.21
CA GLU A 10 14.42 32.86 21.79
C GLU A 10 15.84 32.41 21.38
N LYS A 11 16.84 32.67 22.25
CA LYS A 11 18.23 32.20 22.04
C LYS A 11 18.32 30.66 22.18
N LYS A 12 17.57 30.07 23.09
CA LYS A 12 17.52 28.61 23.29
C LYS A 12 16.89 27.92 22.08
N ASP A 13 15.80 28.47 21.54
CA ASP A 13 15.13 27.94 20.37
C ASP A 13 16.02 28.04 19.11
N LYS A 14 16.67 29.15 18.87
CA LYS A 14 17.65 29.30 17.76
C LYS A 14 18.79 28.29 17.86
N ARG A 15 19.28 28.02 19.06
CA ARG A 15 20.34 27.03 19.30
C ARG A 15 19.83 25.60 19.05
N ASN A 16 18.62 25.30 19.45
CA ASN A 16 18.01 23.98 19.22
C ASN A 16 17.76 23.75 17.71
N ILE A 17 17.27 24.75 16.99
CA ILE A 17 17.09 24.70 15.54
C ILE A 17 18.44 24.47 14.84
N LEU A 18 19.49 25.17 15.25
CA LEU A 18 20.83 24.97 14.69
C LEU A 18 21.36 23.56 14.97
N LEU A 19 21.13 23.01 16.18
CA LEU A 19 21.54 21.65 16.52
C LEU A 19 20.80 20.60 15.68
N ILE A 20 19.50 20.77 15.49
CA ILE A 20 18.70 19.89 14.63
C ILE A 20 19.23 19.94 13.19
N PHE A 21 19.50 21.14 12.67
CA PHE A 21 20.05 21.31 11.33
C PHE A 21 21.43 20.66 11.15
N LEU A 22 22.32 20.78 12.15
CA LEU A 22 23.62 20.09 12.13
C LEU A 22 23.47 18.57 12.18
N MET A 23 22.56 18.03 12.99
CA MET A 23 22.30 16.60 13.05
C MET A 23 21.75 16.06 11.72
N THR A 24 20.86 16.79 11.04
CA THR A 24 20.36 16.38 9.73
C THR A 24 21.47 16.35 8.68
N ILE A 25 22.40 17.30 8.68
CA ILE A 25 23.55 17.29 7.78
C ILE A 25 24.43 16.05 8.03
N VAL A 26 24.71 15.71 9.28
CA VAL A 26 25.50 14.51 9.64
C VAL A 26 24.84 13.23 9.14
N ILE A 27 23.51 13.11 9.28
CA ILE A 27 22.75 11.95 8.78
C ILE A 27 22.84 11.85 7.26
N ILE A 28 22.71 12.95 6.53
CA ILE A 28 22.83 12.99 5.06
C ILE A 28 24.24 12.56 4.61
N ILE A 29 25.27 13.06 5.27
CA ILE A 29 26.66 12.67 4.96
C ILE A 29 26.86 11.17 5.20
N PHE A 30 26.34 10.63 6.30
CA PHE A 30 26.46 9.21 6.61
C PHE A 30 25.72 8.33 5.58
N ALA A 31 24.52 8.75 5.17
CA ALA A 31 23.76 8.07 4.12
C ALA A 31 24.50 8.10 2.76
N ALA A 32 25.13 9.23 2.40
CA ALA A 32 25.90 9.34 1.18
C ALA A 32 27.16 8.44 1.21
N LEU A 33 27.85 8.34 2.34
CA LEU A 33 29.03 7.48 2.51
C LEU A 33 28.65 5.99 2.44
N THR A 34 27.52 5.59 3.05
CA THR A 34 27.03 4.20 2.95
C THR A 34 26.62 3.85 1.53
N PHE A 35 25.97 4.76 0.82
CA PHE A 35 25.61 4.56 -0.59
C PHE A 35 26.87 4.41 -1.48
N LEU A 36 27.88 5.23 -1.27
CA LEU A 36 29.15 5.15 -1.99
C LEU A 36 29.88 3.82 -1.72
N LEU A 37 29.84 3.34 -0.47
CA LEU A 37 30.41 2.03 -0.10
C LEU A 37 29.71 0.87 -0.82
N ILE A 38 28.37 0.90 -0.91
CA ILE A 38 27.58 -0.10 -1.63
C ILE A 38 27.93 -0.10 -3.12
N LEU A 39 28.10 1.08 -3.74
CA LEU A 39 28.53 1.19 -5.14
C LEU A 39 29.92 0.62 -5.39
N THR A 40 30.86 0.85 -4.46
CA THR A 40 32.23 0.29 -4.59
C THR A 40 32.28 -1.23 -4.44
N ILE A 41 31.45 -1.80 -3.56
CA ILE A 41 31.32 -3.26 -3.41
C ILE A 41 30.68 -3.87 -4.68
N LYS A 42 29.65 -3.22 -5.24
CA LYS A 42 28.97 -3.68 -6.46
C LYS A 42 29.90 -3.65 -7.68
N ASN A 43 30.77 -2.64 -7.78
CA ASN A 43 31.74 -2.50 -8.87
C ASN A 43 32.91 -3.51 -8.78
N LYS A 44 33.27 -3.98 -7.58
CA LYS A 44 34.28 -5.04 -7.40
C LYS A 44 33.79 -6.44 -7.81
N ASN A 45 32.47 -6.68 -7.81
CA ASN A 45 31.90 -7.98 -8.18
C ASN A 45 31.62 -8.16 -9.69
N THR A 46 31.85 -7.12 -10.51
CA THR A 46 31.66 -7.19 -11.97
C THR A 46 32.94 -7.32 -12.78
N GLY A 47 34.11 -7.43 -12.12
CA GLY A 47 35.40 -7.60 -12.75
C GLY A 47 35.93 -9.03 -12.65
N GLY A 48 35.62 -9.85 -13.64
CA GLY A 48 36.33 -11.13 -13.76
C GLY A 48 35.59 -12.23 -14.51
N LYS A 49 35.69 -12.23 -15.86
CA LYS A 49 35.99 -13.42 -16.65
C LYS A 49 35.96 -13.10 -18.15
N GLU A 50 37.12 -12.70 -18.64
CA GLU A 50 37.48 -12.84 -20.02
C GLU A 50 38.21 -14.20 -20.13
N ALA A 51 37.69 -15.12 -20.95
CA ALA A 51 38.36 -16.39 -21.27
C ALA A 51 38.53 -16.47 -22.78
N ALA A 52 39.79 -16.61 -23.14
CA ALA A 52 40.35 -16.63 -24.46
C ALA A 52 39.79 -17.73 -25.40
N ALA A 53 39.67 -17.34 -26.65
CA ALA A 53 39.47 -18.24 -27.79
C ALA A 53 40.78 -18.96 -28.15
N THR A 54 40.72 -20.24 -28.47
CA THR A 54 41.74 -20.98 -29.24
C THR A 54 41.09 -21.95 -30.22
N PRO A 55 41.72 -22.29 -31.35
CA PRO A 55 41.05 -22.48 -32.62
C PRO A 55 40.73 -23.94 -32.98
N VAL A 56 39.85 -24.09 -33.94
CA VAL A 56 39.39 -25.30 -34.64
C VAL A 56 40.53 -25.96 -35.43
N PRO A 57 40.61 -27.30 -35.51
CA PRO A 57 41.04 -27.98 -36.71
C PRO A 57 39.91 -28.73 -37.40
N THR A 58 39.81 -28.45 -38.68
CA THR A 58 39.04 -29.19 -39.70
C THR A 58 39.57 -30.62 -39.92
N GLN A 59 38.69 -31.62 -39.91
CA GLN A 59 38.84 -32.79 -40.77
C GLN A 59 37.55 -33.61 -40.91
N THR A 60 37.10 -33.67 -42.12
CA THR A 60 36.78 -34.78 -43.04
C THR A 60 35.69 -35.79 -42.67
N ALA A 61 34.70 -35.80 -43.55
CA ALA A 61 33.55 -36.68 -43.61
C ALA A 61 33.93 -38.17 -43.78
N VAL A 62 33.24 -39.06 -43.07
CA VAL A 62 33.00 -40.45 -43.47
C VAL A 62 31.54 -40.80 -43.20
N THR A 63 30.89 -41.27 -44.26
CA THR A 63 29.51 -41.70 -44.35
C THR A 63 29.31 -43.06 -43.67
N ALA A 64 28.30 -43.19 -42.80
CA ALA A 64 27.63 -44.46 -42.51
C ALA A 64 26.25 -44.24 -41.95
N SER A 65 25.26 -44.86 -42.56
CA SER A 65 23.81 -44.84 -42.26
C SER A 65 23.45 -45.73 -41.04
N PRO A 66 22.17 -45.82 -40.66
CA PRO A 66 21.70 -45.36 -39.30
C PRO A 66 21.42 -46.53 -38.34
N VAL A 67 21.72 -46.33 -37.09
CA VAL A 67 21.16 -47.16 -36.01
C VAL A 67 20.28 -46.22 -35.17
N THR A 68 19.01 -46.56 -35.11
CA THR A 68 18.00 -45.85 -34.30
C THR A 68 18.21 -46.23 -32.85
N GLU A 69 18.89 -45.38 -32.10
CA GLU A 69 18.97 -45.48 -30.66
C GLU A 69 18.01 -44.45 -30.05
N THR A 70 16.93 -44.96 -29.48
CA THR A 70 15.89 -44.16 -28.79
C THR A 70 16.47 -43.68 -27.47
N THR A 71 16.97 -42.45 -27.43
CA THR A 71 17.32 -41.77 -26.17
C THR A 71 16.06 -41.47 -25.40
N PRO A 72 15.93 -41.85 -24.10
CA PRO A 72 14.79 -41.48 -23.29
C PRO A 72 14.79 -39.93 -23.11
N GLN A 73 13.74 -39.29 -23.58
CA GLN A 73 13.47 -37.87 -23.32
C GLN A 73 13.36 -37.66 -21.80
N PRO A 74 14.04 -36.67 -21.21
CA PRO A 74 13.86 -36.35 -19.80
C PRO A 74 12.39 -36.06 -19.55
N GLU A 75 11.81 -36.83 -18.66
CA GLU A 75 10.44 -36.58 -18.14
C GLU A 75 10.36 -35.16 -17.55
N GLN A 76 9.66 -34.30 -18.24
CA GLN A 76 9.43 -32.92 -17.74
C GLN A 76 8.61 -33.04 -16.47
N THR A 77 9.23 -32.77 -15.33
CA THR A 77 8.55 -32.61 -14.06
C THR A 77 7.43 -31.56 -14.28
N PRO A 78 6.16 -31.88 -14.02
CA PRO A 78 5.08 -30.91 -14.24
C PRO A 78 5.34 -29.70 -13.37
N THR A 79 5.48 -28.54 -14.00
CA THR A 79 5.47 -27.25 -13.29
C THR A 79 4.18 -27.19 -12.47
N PRO A 80 4.24 -26.95 -11.15
CA PRO A 80 3.04 -26.91 -10.33
C PRO A 80 2.10 -25.87 -10.91
N THR A 81 0.92 -26.31 -11.33
CA THR A 81 -0.16 -25.42 -11.74
C THR A 81 -0.47 -24.48 -10.56
N PRO A 82 -0.40 -23.15 -10.71
CA PRO A 82 -0.78 -22.24 -9.63
C PRO A 82 -2.17 -22.60 -9.14
N ALA A 83 -2.32 -22.71 -7.82
CA ALA A 83 -3.64 -22.91 -7.22
C ALA A 83 -4.60 -21.83 -7.75
N PRO A 84 -5.87 -22.17 -8.07
CA PRO A 84 -6.81 -21.17 -8.56
C PRO A 84 -6.92 -20.04 -7.52
N VAL A 85 -6.59 -18.82 -7.93
CA VAL A 85 -6.79 -17.63 -7.09
C VAL A 85 -8.29 -17.49 -6.90
N LEU A 86 -8.75 -17.63 -5.65
CA LEU A 86 -10.16 -17.42 -5.34
C LEU A 86 -10.47 -15.95 -5.63
N ARG A 87 -11.27 -15.68 -6.64
CA ARG A 87 -11.76 -14.33 -7.01
C ARG A 87 -12.34 -13.57 -5.81
N ARG A 88 -13.09 -14.28 -4.98
CA ARG A 88 -13.63 -13.78 -3.71
C ARG A 88 -12.71 -14.21 -2.59
N GLY A 89 -12.21 -13.27 -1.82
CA GLY A 89 -11.36 -13.51 -0.67
C GLY A 89 -12.02 -14.36 0.43
N THR A 90 -11.34 -14.45 1.56
CA THR A 90 -11.81 -15.20 2.74
C THR A 90 -12.03 -14.30 3.93
N SER A 91 -12.97 -14.68 4.81
CA SER A 91 -13.28 -14.02 6.07
C SER A 91 -13.13 -15.03 7.21
N GLU A 92 -12.41 -14.65 8.25
CA GLU A 92 -12.24 -15.48 9.44
C GLU A 92 -12.23 -14.64 10.72
N GLU A 93 -12.35 -15.28 11.88
CA GLU A 93 -12.08 -14.60 13.16
C GLU A 93 -10.63 -14.11 13.18
N ILE A 94 -10.37 -13.00 13.92
CA ILE A 94 -9.01 -12.46 13.97
C ILE A 94 -8.04 -13.51 14.53
N PRO A 95 -7.07 -14.02 13.74
CA PRO A 95 -6.08 -14.98 14.21
C PRO A 95 -5.19 -14.38 15.31
N GLU A 96 -4.60 -15.23 16.14
CA GLU A 96 -3.80 -14.76 17.28
C GLU A 96 -2.59 -13.93 16.86
N GLU A 97 -1.92 -14.30 15.78
CA GLU A 97 -0.79 -13.54 15.22
C GLU A 97 -1.22 -12.14 14.74
N VAL A 98 -2.44 -12.03 14.20
CA VAL A 98 -3.01 -10.72 13.79
C VAL A 98 -3.39 -9.91 15.03
N ARG A 99 -3.98 -10.52 16.05
CA ARG A 99 -4.27 -9.84 17.34
C ARG A 99 -3.00 -9.25 17.96
N GLN A 100 -1.89 -10.00 17.93
CA GLN A 100 -0.60 -9.52 18.46
C GLN A 100 -0.08 -8.31 17.66
N ARG A 101 -0.27 -8.28 16.34
CA ARG A 101 0.07 -7.12 15.50
C ARG A 101 -0.78 -5.90 15.86
N MET A 102 -2.08 -6.08 16.10
CA MET A 102 -3.06 -5.02 16.35
C MET A 102 -3.02 -4.48 17.78
N ASN A 103 -2.65 -5.32 18.76
CA ASN A 103 -2.75 -4.98 20.18
C ASN A 103 -1.89 -3.76 20.55
N GLY A 104 -2.50 -2.74 21.14
CA GLY A 104 -1.85 -1.48 21.51
C GLY A 104 -1.56 -0.55 20.33
N LYS A 105 -1.87 -0.96 19.08
CA LYS A 105 -1.73 -0.18 17.85
C LYS A 105 -3.11 0.19 17.30
N SER A 106 -3.60 -0.49 16.27
CA SER A 106 -4.95 -0.27 15.75
C SER A 106 -6.04 -0.68 16.73
N MET A 107 -5.81 -1.73 17.53
CA MET A 107 -6.68 -2.12 18.64
C MET A 107 -6.13 -1.55 19.96
N ARG A 108 -6.44 -0.29 20.25
CA ARG A 108 -6.12 0.36 21.51
C ARG A 108 -7.12 -0.02 22.58
N GLN A 109 -6.77 0.20 23.86
CA GLN A 109 -7.70 -0.01 24.96
C GLN A 109 -8.96 0.82 24.76
N ASN A 110 -10.13 0.18 24.76
CA ASN A 110 -11.43 0.79 24.49
C ASN A 110 -12.57 -0.07 25.07
N ASN A 111 -13.80 0.50 25.07
CA ASN A 111 -15.03 -0.17 25.49
C ASN A 111 -16.06 -0.27 24.34
N ASP A 112 -15.72 0.15 23.13
CA ASP A 112 -16.67 0.32 22.04
C ASP A 112 -16.68 -0.86 21.09
N ILE A 113 -15.55 -1.56 20.93
CA ILE A 113 -15.39 -2.67 20.00
C ILE A 113 -14.41 -3.72 20.54
N SER A 114 -14.63 -4.97 20.22
CA SER A 114 -13.78 -6.09 20.58
C SER A 114 -13.36 -6.91 19.36
N TYR A 115 -12.37 -7.79 19.49
CA TYR A 115 -11.97 -8.72 18.43
C TYR A 115 -13.12 -9.63 17.93
N LYS A 116 -14.12 -9.92 18.79
CA LYS A 116 -15.32 -10.71 18.41
C LYS A 116 -16.24 -9.98 17.44
N ASP A 117 -16.14 -8.65 17.37
CA ASP A 117 -16.92 -7.81 16.47
C ASP A 117 -16.27 -7.60 15.12
N LEU A 118 -15.03 -8.08 14.96
CA LEU A 118 -14.21 -7.92 13.78
C LEU A 118 -14.02 -9.24 13.04
N ARG A 119 -13.64 -9.14 11.76
CA ARG A 119 -13.19 -10.23 10.89
C ARG A 119 -11.90 -9.83 10.20
N TYR A 120 -11.02 -10.80 10.05
CA TYR A 120 -9.81 -10.70 9.23
C TYR A 120 -10.11 -11.23 7.83
N LEU A 121 -9.83 -10.40 6.85
CA LEU A 121 -10.07 -10.71 5.45
C LEU A 121 -8.74 -10.87 4.71
N LYS A 122 -8.66 -11.88 3.85
CA LYS A 122 -7.61 -12.04 2.82
C LYS A 122 -8.27 -11.81 1.47
N ILE A 123 -7.84 -10.78 0.75
CA ILE A 123 -8.54 -10.26 -0.42
C ILE A 123 -7.62 -10.25 -1.64
N PRO A 124 -7.90 -11.06 -2.68
CA PRO A 124 -7.20 -10.98 -3.96
C PRO A 124 -7.49 -9.64 -4.63
N HIS A 125 -6.45 -8.99 -5.16
CA HIS A 125 -6.59 -7.75 -5.91
C HIS A 125 -5.50 -7.63 -6.98
N TYR A 126 -5.71 -6.79 -7.99
CA TYR A 126 -4.69 -6.41 -8.93
C TYR A 126 -3.88 -5.26 -8.35
N ASN A 127 -2.56 -5.41 -8.27
CA ASN A 127 -1.68 -4.30 -7.89
C ASN A 127 -1.45 -3.34 -9.08
N PHE A 128 -0.70 -2.26 -8.85
CA PHE A 128 -0.41 -1.25 -9.89
C PHE A 128 0.42 -1.79 -11.06
N ASN A 129 1.08 -2.95 -10.91
CA ASN A 129 1.80 -3.64 -11.99
C ASN A 129 0.89 -4.61 -12.77
N GLY A 130 -0.40 -4.69 -12.44
CA GLY A 130 -1.34 -5.62 -13.05
C GLY A 130 -1.16 -7.07 -12.59
N THR A 131 -0.40 -7.30 -11.51
CA THR A 131 -0.20 -8.62 -10.90
C THR A 131 -1.23 -8.84 -9.80
N VAL A 132 -1.71 -10.08 -9.68
CA VAL A 132 -2.62 -10.45 -8.59
C VAL A 132 -1.83 -10.68 -7.31
N GLU A 133 -2.24 -10.01 -6.26
CA GLU A 133 -1.73 -10.16 -4.90
C GLU A 133 -2.87 -10.47 -3.93
N THR A 134 -2.54 -10.95 -2.74
CA THR A 134 -3.51 -11.13 -1.65
C THR A 134 -3.22 -10.10 -0.57
N GLY A 135 -4.14 -9.17 -0.39
CA GLY A 135 -4.09 -8.16 0.67
C GLY A 135 -4.73 -8.62 1.96
N GLU A 136 -4.49 -7.87 3.02
CA GLU A 136 -5.04 -8.06 4.35
C GLU A 136 -5.94 -6.89 4.75
N MET A 137 -7.10 -7.18 5.35
CA MET A 137 -7.99 -6.16 5.89
C MET A 137 -8.68 -6.64 7.16
N VAL A 138 -8.94 -5.73 8.09
CA VAL A 138 -9.79 -6.00 9.26
C VAL A 138 -11.00 -5.09 9.17
N VAL A 139 -12.20 -5.68 9.23
CA VAL A 139 -13.46 -4.95 9.19
C VAL A 139 -14.45 -5.47 10.22
N ASN A 140 -15.53 -4.74 10.48
CA ASN A 140 -16.62 -5.22 11.31
C ASN A 140 -17.26 -6.48 10.70
N LYS A 141 -17.59 -7.46 11.55
CA LYS A 141 -18.26 -8.70 11.11
C LYS A 141 -19.56 -8.47 10.35
N ALA A 142 -20.27 -7.38 10.67
CA ALA A 142 -21.54 -7.05 10.03
C ALA A 142 -21.41 -6.63 8.57
N VAL A 143 -20.23 -6.21 8.13
CA VAL A 143 -19.93 -5.78 6.76
C VAL A 143 -18.91 -6.67 6.05
N ALA A 144 -18.39 -7.70 6.72
CA ALA A 144 -17.28 -8.51 6.18
C ALA A 144 -17.63 -9.21 4.86
N GLU A 145 -18.80 -9.84 4.77
CA GLU A 145 -19.24 -10.53 3.55
C GLU A 145 -19.51 -9.54 2.41
N ASP A 146 -20.12 -8.40 2.72
CA ASP A 146 -20.36 -7.32 1.77
C ASP A 146 -19.04 -6.75 1.20
N VAL A 147 -18.03 -6.58 2.06
CA VAL A 147 -16.69 -6.17 1.63
C VAL A 147 -16.07 -7.21 0.68
N LEU A 148 -16.17 -8.49 0.98
CA LEU A 148 -15.67 -9.54 0.09
C LEU A 148 -16.37 -9.52 -1.27
N ASP A 149 -17.68 -9.26 -1.31
CA ASP A 149 -18.43 -9.17 -2.57
C ASP A 149 -18.02 -7.93 -3.37
N ILE A 150 -17.88 -6.77 -2.73
CA ILE A 150 -17.36 -5.53 -3.35
C ILE A 150 -15.98 -5.77 -3.97
N PHE A 151 -15.04 -6.34 -3.21
CA PHE A 151 -13.69 -6.56 -3.72
C PHE A 151 -13.62 -7.65 -4.80
N ALA A 152 -14.55 -8.60 -4.81
CA ALA A 152 -14.69 -9.54 -5.93
C ALA A 152 -15.16 -8.84 -7.21
N GLU A 153 -16.06 -7.85 -7.12
CA GLU A 153 -16.44 -7.02 -8.26
C GLU A 153 -15.29 -6.13 -8.74
N LEU A 154 -14.52 -5.53 -7.80
CA LEU A 154 -13.32 -4.77 -8.14
C LEU A 154 -12.25 -5.63 -8.82
N TYR A 155 -12.10 -6.90 -8.39
CA TYR A 155 -11.23 -7.87 -9.03
C TYR A 155 -11.66 -8.16 -10.47
N ASP A 156 -12.97 -8.33 -10.74
CA ASP A 156 -13.50 -8.62 -12.07
C ASP A 156 -13.23 -7.49 -13.06
N ILE A 157 -13.35 -6.24 -12.63
CA ILE A 157 -13.05 -5.07 -13.45
C ILE A 157 -11.55 -4.73 -13.46
N LYS A 158 -10.71 -5.52 -12.77
CA LYS A 158 -9.27 -5.31 -12.62
C LYS A 158 -8.92 -3.90 -12.09
N TYR A 159 -9.73 -3.42 -11.12
CA TYR A 159 -9.43 -2.14 -10.47
C TYR A 159 -8.09 -2.23 -9.72
N PRO A 160 -7.12 -1.34 -10.00
CA PRO A 160 -5.80 -1.44 -9.41
C PRO A 160 -5.80 -0.91 -7.97
N ILE A 161 -5.20 -1.69 -7.06
CA ILE A 161 -4.97 -1.32 -5.67
C ILE A 161 -3.47 -1.48 -5.39
N GLU A 162 -2.77 -0.40 -5.03
CA GLU A 162 -1.32 -0.45 -4.92
C GLU A 162 -0.86 -1.33 -3.76
N ARG A 163 -1.49 -1.16 -2.60
CA ARG A 163 -1.23 -1.92 -1.36
C ARG A 163 -2.53 -2.15 -0.62
N MET A 164 -2.59 -3.27 0.08
CA MET A 164 -3.70 -3.59 0.98
C MET A 164 -3.14 -4.35 2.18
N GLU A 165 -2.73 -3.60 3.18
CA GLU A 165 -2.08 -4.11 4.38
C GLU A 165 -2.75 -3.56 5.65
N LEU A 166 -2.59 -4.26 6.77
CA LEU A 166 -3.05 -3.73 8.05
C LEU A 166 -2.29 -2.44 8.39
N VAL A 167 -3.00 -1.43 8.86
CA VAL A 167 -2.42 -0.15 9.30
C VAL A 167 -1.37 -0.34 10.40
N ASP A 168 -1.39 -1.47 11.08
CA ASP A 168 -0.44 -1.90 12.10
C ASP A 168 1.00 -2.05 11.59
N ASN A 169 1.19 -2.32 10.29
CA ASN A 169 2.50 -2.34 9.63
C ASN A 169 3.13 -0.95 9.61
N TYR A 170 2.31 0.08 9.71
CA TYR A 170 2.68 1.51 9.76
C TYR A 170 2.56 2.09 11.18
N GLY A 171 2.58 1.23 12.22
CA GLY A 171 2.44 1.65 13.61
C GLY A 171 1.05 2.16 14.00
N ALA A 172 0.02 1.83 13.20
CA ALA A 172 -1.34 2.36 13.29
C ALA A 172 -1.39 3.90 13.14
N ASP A 173 -0.42 4.45 12.40
CA ASP A 173 -0.39 5.85 12.00
C ASP A 173 -0.95 6.00 10.58
N ASP A 174 -2.14 6.62 10.48
CA ASP A 174 -2.82 6.82 9.20
C ASP A 174 -1.98 7.68 8.25
N TYR A 175 -1.27 8.70 8.77
CA TYR A 175 -0.46 9.55 7.92
C TYR A 175 0.63 8.76 7.20
N THR A 176 1.37 7.94 7.92
CA THR A 176 2.39 7.05 7.35
C THR A 176 1.76 6.02 6.40
N SER A 177 0.62 5.42 6.77
CA SER A 177 -0.09 4.46 5.91
C SER A 177 -0.51 5.08 4.57
N ILE A 178 -1.01 6.32 4.59
CA ILE A 178 -1.37 7.10 3.39
C ILE A 178 -0.13 7.41 2.53
N ASP A 179 1.02 7.74 3.14
CA ASP A 179 2.27 7.99 2.39
C ASP A 179 2.72 6.78 1.55
N TYR A 180 2.34 5.57 1.95
CA TYR A 180 2.56 4.35 1.18
C TYR A 180 1.40 3.97 0.24
N ASN A 181 0.42 4.85 0.06
CA ASN A 181 -0.81 4.60 -0.72
C ASN A 181 -1.55 3.32 -0.30
N ASN A 182 -1.53 3.03 1.02
CA ASN A 182 -2.07 1.78 1.56
C ASN A 182 -3.59 1.83 1.71
N THR A 183 -4.29 0.93 1.04
CA THR A 183 -5.73 0.67 1.25
C THR A 183 -5.92 0.00 2.60
N SER A 184 -6.73 0.61 3.49
CA SER A 184 -6.90 0.15 4.86
C SER A 184 -8.32 0.36 5.39
N ALA A 185 -8.66 -0.30 6.50
CA ALA A 185 -9.99 -0.21 7.10
C ALA A 185 -9.94 0.07 8.60
N PHE A 186 -9.77 -0.96 9.45
CA PHE A 186 -9.85 -0.81 10.89
C PHE A 186 -8.67 -0.05 11.49
N ASN A 187 -8.96 1.02 12.23
CA ASN A 187 -8.02 1.71 13.11
C ASN A 187 -8.82 2.42 14.22
N TYR A 188 -8.68 1.98 15.49
CA TYR A 188 -9.42 2.56 16.60
C TYR A 188 -8.85 3.93 16.97
N ARG A 189 -9.56 4.99 16.57
CA ARG A 189 -9.20 6.39 16.83
C ARG A 189 -10.40 7.33 16.73
N PRO A 190 -10.33 8.54 17.31
CA PRO A 190 -11.28 9.61 17.03
C PRO A 190 -11.29 9.99 15.54
N SER A 191 -12.40 10.57 15.09
CA SER A 191 -12.50 11.19 13.78
C SER A 191 -11.54 12.39 13.68
N THR A 192 -10.98 12.61 12.49
CA THR A 192 -10.07 13.73 12.20
C THR A 192 -10.79 15.04 11.93
N ASP A 193 -12.14 15.05 11.93
CA ASP A 193 -12.98 16.23 11.71
C ASP A 193 -13.06 17.20 12.90
N GLY A 194 -12.37 16.90 14.00
CA GLY A 194 -12.36 17.70 15.22
C GLY A 194 -13.62 17.55 16.09
N SER A 195 -14.57 16.68 15.72
CA SER A 195 -15.83 16.47 16.47
C SER A 195 -15.65 15.70 17.79
N GLY A 196 -14.51 15.03 17.97
CA GLY A 196 -14.26 14.12 19.10
C GLY A 196 -15.03 12.80 19.04
N ARG A 197 -15.85 12.57 18.01
CA ARG A 197 -16.56 11.32 17.79
C ARG A 197 -15.59 10.22 17.32
N LEU A 198 -15.96 8.96 17.53
CA LEU A 198 -15.25 7.85 16.93
C LEU A 198 -15.35 7.88 15.40
N SER A 199 -14.24 7.59 14.74
CA SER A 199 -14.22 7.36 13.30
C SER A 199 -14.99 6.08 12.96
N GLN A 200 -15.56 5.99 11.76
CA GLN A 200 -16.11 4.71 11.26
C GLN A 200 -15.01 3.65 11.06
N HIS A 201 -13.75 4.05 10.85
CA HIS A 201 -12.59 3.16 10.92
C HIS A 201 -12.45 2.51 12.30
N ALA A 202 -12.72 3.25 13.40
CA ALA A 202 -12.68 2.70 14.75
C ALA A 202 -13.73 1.61 15.00
N LEU A 203 -14.80 1.60 14.21
CA LEU A 203 -15.85 0.59 14.26
C LEU A 203 -15.67 -0.50 13.19
N GLY A 204 -14.61 -0.45 12.38
CA GLY A 204 -14.38 -1.35 11.25
C GLY A 204 -15.42 -1.22 10.13
N ARG A 205 -16.06 -0.05 10.01
CA ARG A 205 -17.15 0.24 9.06
C ARG A 205 -16.77 1.27 8.01
N ALA A 206 -15.48 1.53 7.82
CA ALA A 206 -14.94 2.38 6.77
C ALA A 206 -13.73 1.74 6.11
N ILE A 207 -13.52 2.08 4.85
CA ILE A 207 -12.40 1.64 4.02
C ILE A 207 -11.88 2.85 3.27
N ASP A 208 -10.56 3.05 3.31
CA ASP A 208 -9.85 4.02 2.48
C ASP A 208 -9.11 3.30 1.37
N ILE A 209 -9.31 3.69 0.11
CA ILE A 209 -8.78 3.02 -1.07
C ILE A 209 -7.84 3.93 -1.84
N ASN A 210 -6.59 3.46 -2.04
CA ASN A 210 -5.53 4.20 -2.75
C ASN A 210 -5.47 5.67 -2.31
N PRO A 211 -5.16 5.95 -1.04
CA PRO A 211 -5.39 7.26 -0.42
C PRO A 211 -4.54 8.40 -0.98
N GLN A 212 -3.41 8.12 -1.62
CA GLN A 212 -2.65 9.16 -2.32
C GLN A 212 -3.32 9.55 -3.63
N ILE A 213 -3.81 8.56 -4.39
CA ILE A 213 -4.52 8.79 -5.66
C ILE A 213 -5.89 9.43 -5.40
N ASN A 214 -6.52 9.10 -4.28
CA ASN A 214 -7.83 9.59 -3.88
C ASN A 214 -7.74 10.35 -2.54
N PRO A 215 -7.05 11.49 -2.50
CA PRO A 215 -6.70 12.14 -1.25
C PRO A 215 -7.89 12.76 -0.53
N TYR A 216 -7.75 12.89 0.79
CA TYR A 216 -8.53 13.88 1.54
C TYR A 216 -8.09 15.27 1.11
N VAL A 217 -9.05 16.16 0.80
CA VAL A 217 -8.81 17.58 0.55
C VAL A 217 -9.75 18.44 1.37
N ASN A 218 -9.21 19.50 1.94
CA ASN A 218 -9.98 20.46 2.72
C ASN A 218 -10.82 21.41 1.83
N SER A 219 -11.57 22.31 2.43
CA SER A 219 -12.40 23.30 1.73
C SER A 219 -11.63 24.21 0.74
N ASN A 220 -10.31 24.36 0.94
CA ASN A 220 -9.43 25.13 0.07
C ASN A 220 -8.79 24.27 -1.05
N GLN A 221 -9.25 23.06 -1.25
CA GLN A 221 -8.71 22.07 -2.21
C GLN A 221 -7.23 21.72 -1.93
N VAL A 222 -6.81 21.74 -0.68
CA VAL A 222 -5.47 21.36 -0.23
C VAL A 222 -5.54 20.02 0.46
N GLY A 223 -4.79 19.06 -0.03
CA GLY A 223 -4.68 17.71 0.55
C GLY A 223 -3.74 17.66 1.74
N SER A 224 -3.84 16.58 2.50
CA SER A 224 -3.00 16.34 3.70
C SER A 224 -1.56 15.95 3.36
N HIS A 225 -1.33 15.33 2.20
CA HIS A 225 -0.05 14.77 1.78
C HIS A 225 0.48 15.47 0.53
N SER A 226 1.63 16.13 0.64
CA SER A 226 2.23 16.91 -0.45
C SER A 226 2.70 16.06 -1.63
N ASN A 227 3.06 14.79 -1.41
CA ASN A 227 3.41 13.82 -2.46
C ASN A 227 2.21 13.41 -3.33
N ALA A 228 0.97 13.60 -2.84
CA ALA A 228 -0.27 13.39 -3.58
C ALA A 228 -0.79 14.65 -4.30
N LYS A 229 0.00 15.72 -4.40
CA LYS A 229 -0.44 17.03 -4.89
C LYS A 229 -1.01 17.01 -6.31
N GLU A 230 -0.49 16.16 -7.19
CA GLU A 230 -0.97 15.97 -8.55
C GLU A 230 -2.46 15.59 -8.57
N TYR A 231 -2.91 14.83 -7.56
CA TYR A 231 -4.25 14.26 -7.49
C TYR A 231 -5.28 15.17 -6.80
N TRP A 232 -4.87 16.28 -6.20
CA TRP A 232 -5.78 17.18 -5.46
C TRP A 232 -6.84 17.82 -6.35
N SER A 233 -6.47 18.23 -7.59
CA SER A 233 -7.38 18.87 -8.54
C SER A 233 -8.48 17.95 -9.08
N ARG A 234 -8.30 16.62 -8.94
CA ARG A 234 -9.20 15.58 -9.50
C ARG A 234 -9.37 15.65 -11.02
N ASP A 235 -8.47 16.33 -11.73
CA ASP A 235 -8.42 16.34 -13.20
C ASP A 235 -7.73 15.07 -13.74
N TRP A 236 -8.34 13.93 -13.43
CA TRP A 236 -7.75 12.60 -13.58
C TRP A 236 -7.35 12.26 -15.01
N LYS A 237 -8.04 12.84 -16.03
CA LYS A 237 -7.73 12.61 -17.44
C LYS A 237 -6.38 13.20 -17.87
N ASN A 238 -5.87 14.16 -17.11
CA ASN A 238 -4.61 14.84 -17.34
C ASN A 238 -3.49 14.38 -16.39
N TRP A 239 -3.74 13.36 -15.54
CA TRP A 239 -2.67 12.79 -14.73
C TRP A 239 -1.64 12.07 -15.60
N SER A 240 -0.37 12.12 -15.21
CA SER A 240 0.73 11.53 -15.95
C SER A 240 0.78 10.00 -15.85
N ASP A 241 0.25 9.43 -14.77
CA ASP A 241 0.22 8.00 -14.50
C ASP A 241 -1.11 7.37 -14.93
N GLU A 242 -1.08 6.53 -15.95
CA GLU A 242 -2.26 5.81 -16.45
C GLU A 242 -2.86 4.83 -15.43
N THR A 243 -2.05 4.28 -14.52
CA THR A 243 -2.54 3.40 -13.46
C THR A 243 -3.28 4.21 -12.41
N ALA A 244 -2.77 5.40 -12.05
CA ALA A 244 -3.48 6.33 -11.19
C ALA A 244 -4.81 6.80 -11.82
N GLN A 245 -4.86 7.03 -13.15
CA GLN A 245 -6.13 7.33 -13.84
C GLN A 245 -7.15 6.19 -13.68
N LYS A 246 -6.72 4.93 -13.78
CA LYS A 246 -7.59 3.75 -13.56
C LYS A 246 -8.00 3.58 -12.09
N ALA A 247 -7.16 4.05 -11.16
CA ALA A 247 -7.40 4.00 -9.71
C ALA A 247 -8.22 5.19 -9.19
N TYR A 248 -8.64 6.11 -10.06
CA TYR A 248 -9.48 7.25 -9.72
C TYR A 248 -10.83 6.82 -9.13
N ILE A 249 -11.27 7.52 -8.08
CA ILE A 249 -12.60 7.40 -7.49
C ILE A 249 -13.36 8.71 -7.69
N GLY A 250 -14.46 8.64 -8.41
CA GLY A 250 -15.37 9.75 -8.65
C GLY A 250 -16.75 9.24 -9.05
N PRO A 251 -17.78 10.10 -9.15
CA PRO A 251 -19.16 9.70 -9.42
C PRO A 251 -19.36 8.93 -10.73
N ASP A 252 -18.46 9.06 -11.67
CA ASP A 252 -18.45 8.37 -12.96
C ASP A 252 -17.64 7.04 -12.94
N ALA A 253 -16.83 6.80 -11.91
CA ALA A 253 -16.00 5.62 -11.79
C ALA A 253 -16.81 4.37 -11.40
N GLU A 254 -16.44 3.19 -11.95
CA GLU A 254 -17.13 1.92 -11.63
C GLU A 254 -17.01 1.55 -10.16
N ILE A 255 -15.86 1.76 -9.52
CA ILE A 255 -15.69 1.54 -8.08
C ILE A 255 -16.71 2.31 -7.24
N TYR A 256 -16.98 3.58 -7.58
CA TYR A 256 -18.01 4.36 -6.87
C TYR A 256 -19.38 3.69 -6.98
N LYS A 257 -19.77 3.27 -8.19
CA LYS A 257 -21.08 2.62 -8.43
C LYS A 257 -21.20 1.30 -7.66
N ILE A 258 -20.14 0.48 -7.64
CA ILE A 258 -20.07 -0.75 -6.87
C ILE A 258 -20.36 -0.47 -5.39
N PHE A 259 -19.61 0.41 -4.74
CA PHE A 259 -19.81 0.73 -3.33
C PHE A 259 -21.22 1.29 -3.02
N ILE A 260 -21.72 2.20 -3.87
CA ILE A 260 -23.06 2.78 -3.69
C ILE A 260 -24.15 1.72 -3.84
N ASN A 261 -24.03 0.80 -4.80
CA ASN A 261 -24.97 -0.31 -4.99
C ASN A 261 -25.02 -1.25 -3.77
N HIS A 262 -23.90 -1.40 -3.07
CA HIS A 262 -23.80 -2.11 -1.80
C HIS A 262 -24.25 -1.27 -0.59
N GLY A 263 -24.75 -0.05 -0.80
CA GLY A 263 -25.29 0.82 0.25
C GLY A 263 -24.23 1.51 1.12
N TRP A 264 -23.02 1.71 0.59
CA TRP A 264 -21.96 2.48 1.24
C TRP A 264 -22.11 3.97 0.89
N GLU A 265 -21.74 4.84 1.83
CA GLU A 265 -21.61 6.27 1.63
C GLU A 265 -20.17 6.61 1.20
N TRP A 266 -20.00 7.59 0.31
CA TRP A 266 -18.69 8.05 -0.15
C TRP A 266 -18.32 9.42 0.40
N GLY A 267 -17.14 9.55 0.99
CA GLY A 267 -16.63 10.80 1.58
C GLY A 267 -16.35 11.91 0.57
N GLY A 268 -16.13 11.56 -0.71
CA GLY A 268 -16.00 12.55 -1.77
C GLY A 268 -17.27 13.37 -2.05
N SER A 269 -18.43 12.94 -1.52
CA SER A 269 -19.72 13.67 -1.60
C SER A 269 -19.93 14.68 -0.48
N TRP A 270 -19.06 14.71 0.54
CA TRP A 270 -19.25 15.59 1.68
C TRP A 270 -19.02 17.06 1.31
N SER A 271 -19.71 18.00 1.97
CA SER A 271 -19.74 19.41 1.56
C SER A 271 -18.63 20.27 2.18
N SER A 272 -18.22 19.98 3.42
CA SER A 272 -17.24 20.79 4.17
C SER A 272 -15.78 20.46 3.82
N TYR A 273 -15.53 19.25 3.41
CA TYR A 273 -14.27 18.73 2.89
C TYR A 273 -14.60 17.54 1.98
N ARG A 274 -13.63 17.06 1.24
CA ARG A 274 -13.78 15.88 0.37
C ARG A 274 -12.78 14.83 0.81
N ASP A 275 -13.27 13.62 1.08
CA ASP A 275 -12.45 12.47 1.40
C ASP A 275 -12.63 11.42 0.30
N TYR A 276 -11.87 11.57 -0.77
CA TYR A 276 -12.08 10.81 -1.99
C TYR A 276 -11.74 9.33 -1.84
N GLN A 277 -10.85 8.97 -0.89
CA GLN A 277 -10.48 7.59 -0.58
C GLN A 277 -11.57 6.84 0.16
N HIS A 278 -12.41 7.57 0.93
CA HIS A 278 -13.21 7.06 2.03
C HIS A 278 -14.57 6.55 1.60
N PHE A 279 -14.85 5.29 1.92
CA PHE A 279 -16.18 4.70 1.91
C PHE A 279 -16.57 4.23 3.30
N GLN A 280 -17.84 4.41 3.71
CA GLN A 280 -18.33 3.96 5.01
C GLN A 280 -19.74 3.39 4.93
N LYS A 281 -20.07 2.46 5.86
CA LYS A 281 -21.42 1.91 6.02
C LYS A 281 -21.84 1.99 7.48
N LYS A 282 -22.93 2.70 7.78
CA LYS A 282 -23.45 2.91 9.14
C LYS A 282 -24.18 1.71 9.70
#